data_27111efb1c7dc0cb0a101e5c5f5a8062
#
_entry.id   27111efb1c7dc0cb0a101e5c5f5a8062
#
_cell.length_a   1.000
_cell.length_b   1.000
_cell.length_c   1.000
_cell.angle_alpha   90.00
_cell.angle_beta   90.00
_cell.angle_gamma   90.00
#
_symmetry.space_group_name_H-M   'P 1'
#
loop_
_entity.id
_entity.type
_entity.pdbx_description
1 polymer ?
#
loop_
_entity_poly.entity_id
_entity_poly.type
_entity_poly.pdbx_seq_one_letter_code
_entity_poly.pdbx_strand_id
1 'polypeptide(L)'
;MMQSTDPWTNMLRVMSAGFGAVIGGADFITTRPFTDANGHATGFGHRIARNMQLMMMEESQLGQVKDAAYGSYFHERMTESLAQAAWSEFQQIESEGGLSNIEPFKARIKGAAKTREEKADPILGVSLHPLKKDSTAYREPKIRRAST
;
A
#
# COMPACT_ATOMS: atom_id res chain seq x y z
N MET A 1 -1.38 1.19 -5.26
CA MET A 1 -1.60 -0.11 -4.61
C MET A 1 -3.04 -0.62 -4.79
N MET A 2 -4.09 0.04 -4.27
CA MET A 2 -5.47 -0.37 -4.52
C MET A 2 -5.90 -0.14 -5.97
N GLN A 3 -6.71 -1.05 -6.51
CA GLN A 3 -7.22 -1.02 -7.87
C GLN A 3 -8.74 -0.91 -7.88
N SER A 4 -9.30 -0.22 -8.87
CA SER A 4 -10.77 -0.08 -9.01
C SER A 4 -11.42 -1.32 -9.63
N THR A 5 -10.66 -2.11 -10.37
CA THR A 5 -11.17 -3.23 -11.17
C THR A 5 -11.60 -4.43 -10.32
N ASP A 6 -10.88 -4.72 -9.23
CA ASP A 6 -11.18 -5.82 -8.32
C ASP A 6 -11.04 -5.35 -6.86
N PRO A 7 -12.09 -4.77 -6.29
CA PRO A 7 -12.05 -4.24 -4.93
C PRO A 7 -11.88 -5.34 -3.87
N TRP A 8 -12.33 -6.57 -4.13
CA TRP A 8 -12.18 -7.67 -3.17
C TRP A 8 -10.72 -8.07 -2.98
N THR A 9 -9.95 -8.13 -4.05
CA THR A 9 -8.51 -8.39 -3.98
C THR A 9 -7.76 -7.26 -3.26
N ASN A 10 -8.33 -6.05 -3.17
CA ASN A 10 -7.75 -4.98 -2.36
C ASN A 10 -7.71 -5.31 -0.86
N MET A 11 -8.58 -6.16 -0.34
CA MET A 11 -8.51 -6.61 1.05
C MET A 11 -7.18 -7.33 1.31
N LEU A 12 -6.78 -8.21 0.40
CA LEU A 12 -5.51 -8.93 0.47
C LEU A 12 -4.32 -7.97 0.36
N ARG A 13 -4.40 -7.00 -0.56
CA ARG A 13 -3.35 -5.98 -0.75
C ARG A 13 -3.15 -5.14 0.50
N VAL A 14 -4.25 -4.65 1.09
CA VAL A 14 -4.21 -3.82 2.30
C VAL A 14 -3.67 -4.62 3.49
N MET A 15 -4.09 -5.88 3.64
CA MET A 15 -3.58 -6.77 4.69
C MET A 15 -2.09 -7.04 4.54
N SER A 16 -1.64 -7.40 3.34
CA SER A 16 -0.21 -7.66 3.07
C SER A 16 0.66 -6.42 3.27
N ALA A 17 0.16 -5.25 2.87
CA ALA A 17 0.87 -3.99 3.09
C ALA A 17 0.95 -3.63 4.58
N GLY A 18 -0.14 -3.85 5.34
CA GLY A 18 -0.16 -3.68 6.79
C GLY A 18 0.83 -4.60 7.49
N PHE A 19 0.83 -5.87 7.13
CA PHE A 19 1.79 -6.85 7.62
C PHE A 19 3.25 -6.41 7.36
N GLY A 20 3.55 -6.03 6.11
CA GLY A 20 4.89 -5.54 5.76
C GLY A 20 5.30 -4.29 6.54
N ALA A 21 4.35 -3.37 6.79
CA ALA A 21 4.61 -2.17 7.57
C ALA A 21 4.92 -2.49 9.04
N VAL A 22 4.21 -3.45 9.66
CA VAL A 22 4.49 -3.89 11.03
C VAL A 22 5.86 -4.54 11.13
N ILE A 23 6.18 -5.49 10.23
CA ILE A 23 7.48 -6.18 10.23
C ILE A 23 8.63 -5.21 9.95
N GLY A 24 8.39 -4.18 9.11
CA GLY A 24 9.36 -3.12 8.83
C GLY A 24 9.47 -2.05 9.91
N GLY A 25 8.79 -2.20 11.05
CA GLY A 25 8.93 -1.30 12.21
C GLY A 25 8.29 0.07 12.03
N ALA A 26 7.21 0.18 11.25
CA ALA A 26 6.49 1.45 11.11
C ALA A 26 5.89 1.91 12.44
N ASP A 27 6.14 3.16 12.84
CA ASP A 27 5.61 3.74 14.08
C ASP A 27 4.09 3.90 14.05
N PHE A 28 3.53 4.22 12.89
CA PHE A 28 2.11 4.42 12.68
C PHE A 28 1.63 3.76 11.40
N ILE A 29 0.50 3.07 11.47
CA ILE A 29 -0.12 2.39 10.34
C ILE A 29 -1.57 2.85 10.22
N THR A 30 -1.91 3.45 9.08
CA THR A 30 -3.28 3.80 8.73
C THR A 30 -3.77 2.94 7.58
N THR A 31 -4.82 2.17 7.82
CA THR A 31 -5.44 1.31 6.82
C THR A 31 -6.64 2.00 6.17
N ARG A 32 -6.61 2.15 4.86
CA ARG A 32 -7.75 2.70 4.10
C ARG A 32 -8.72 1.57 3.75
N PRO A 33 -10.04 1.86 3.66
CA PRO A 33 -11.02 0.90 3.21
C PRO A 33 -10.66 0.31 1.85
N PHE A 34 -10.85 -0.99 1.66
CA PHE A 34 -10.51 -1.67 0.41
C PHE A 34 -11.33 -1.18 -0.81
N THR A 35 -12.46 -0.53 -0.56
CA THR A 35 -13.34 0.07 -1.57
C THR A 35 -12.97 1.50 -1.95
N ASP A 36 -11.95 2.06 -1.34
CA ASP A 36 -11.60 3.47 -1.47
C ASP A 36 -11.21 3.86 -2.91
N ALA A 37 -10.53 2.97 -3.64
CA ALA A 37 -10.20 3.17 -5.05
C ALA A 37 -11.46 3.26 -5.97
N ASN A 38 -12.62 2.86 -5.48
CA ASN A 38 -13.90 2.93 -6.19
C ASN A 38 -14.73 4.17 -5.78
N GLY A 39 -14.16 5.06 -4.96
CA GLY A 39 -14.85 6.25 -4.45
C GLY A 39 -15.90 5.95 -3.37
N HIS A 40 -15.94 4.75 -2.81
CA HIS A 40 -16.92 4.32 -1.83
C HIS A 40 -16.26 3.90 -0.52
N ALA A 41 -16.17 4.80 0.43
CA ALA A 41 -15.82 4.48 1.82
C ALA A 41 -17.09 4.00 2.54
N THR A 42 -17.46 2.73 2.40
CA THR A 42 -18.64 2.18 3.06
C THR A 42 -18.37 1.87 4.53
N GLY A 43 -19.44 1.82 5.35
CA GLY A 43 -19.33 1.40 6.76
C GLY A 43 -18.72 0.01 6.90
N PHE A 44 -19.03 -0.90 5.97
CA PHE A 44 -18.40 -2.21 5.90
C PHE A 44 -16.91 -2.12 5.58
N GLY A 45 -16.51 -1.30 4.61
CA GLY A 45 -15.11 -1.08 4.26
C GLY A 45 -14.28 -0.54 5.43
N HIS A 46 -14.82 0.44 6.17
CA HIS A 46 -14.18 0.96 7.39
C HIS A 46 -14.06 -0.10 8.48
N ARG A 47 -15.10 -0.90 8.69
CA ARG A 47 -15.05 -2.00 9.65
C ARG A 47 -13.96 -3.01 9.31
N ILE A 48 -13.83 -3.41 8.04
CA ILE A 48 -12.79 -4.33 7.58
C ILE A 48 -11.41 -3.72 7.79
N ALA A 49 -11.19 -2.46 7.42
CA ALA A 49 -9.92 -1.78 7.59
C ALA A 49 -9.47 -1.76 9.07
N ARG A 50 -10.38 -1.47 9.99
CA ARG A 50 -10.12 -1.54 11.43
C ARG A 50 -9.84 -2.97 11.89
N ASN A 51 -10.67 -3.92 11.48
CA ASN A 51 -10.55 -5.31 11.93
C ASN A 51 -9.27 -5.97 11.43
N MET A 52 -8.75 -5.60 10.28
CA MET A 52 -7.43 -6.05 9.80
C MET A 52 -6.32 -5.68 10.78
N GLN A 53 -6.33 -4.46 11.32
CA GLN A 53 -5.34 -4.03 12.31
C GLN A 53 -5.52 -4.79 13.64
N LEU A 54 -6.76 -4.91 14.12
CA LEU A 54 -7.04 -5.67 15.35
C LEU A 54 -6.61 -7.13 15.21
N MET A 55 -6.88 -7.78 14.07
CA MET A 55 -6.47 -9.14 13.80
C MET A 55 -4.93 -9.29 13.79
N MET A 56 -4.21 -8.34 13.21
CA MET A 56 -2.75 -8.34 13.26
C MET A 56 -2.21 -8.19 14.69
N MET A 57 -2.87 -7.38 15.53
CA MET A 57 -2.46 -7.15 16.92
C MET A 57 -2.86 -8.29 17.85
N GLU A 58 -4.13 -8.70 17.82
CA GLU A 58 -4.71 -9.58 18.83
C GLU A 58 -4.58 -11.08 18.48
N GLU A 59 -4.80 -11.43 17.20
CA GLU A 59 -4.78 -12.82 16.77
C GLU A 59 -3.41 -13.26 16.25
N SER A 60 -2.78 -12.41 15.42
CA SER A 60 -1.45 -12.70 14.85
C SER A 60 -0.31 -12.23 15.76
N GLN A 61 -0.62 -11.50 16.83
CA GLN A 61 0.34 -10.97 17.81
C GLN A 61 1.53 -10.24 17.17
N LEU A 62 1.31 -9.59 16.05
CA LEU A 62 2.32 -8.76 15.41
C LEU A 62 2.60 -7.52 16.27
N GLY A 63 3.87 -7.14 16.36
CA GLY A 63 4.29 -6.03 17.21
C GLY A 63 4.82 -6.46 18.59
N GLN A 64 4.78 -7.76 18.93
CA GLN A 64 5.45 -8.29 20.13
C GLN A 64 6.97 -8.17 20.04
N VAL A 65 7.50 -8.18 18.82
CA VAL A 65 8.93 -8.00 18.54
C VAL A 65 9.13 -6.61 17.93
N LYS A 66 9.98 -5.81 18.57
CA LYS A 66 10.19 -4.40 18.18
C LYS A 66 10.77 -4.24 16.78
N ASP A 67 11.69 -5.09 16.38
CA ASP A 67 12.35 -5.09 15.09
C ASP A 67 12.50 -6.53 14.60
N ALA A 68 11.45 -7.02 13.96
CA ALA A 68 11.38 -8.42 13.52
C ALA A 68 12.37 -8.75 12.38
N ALA A 69 12.83 -7.74 11.65
CA ALA A 69 13.77 -7.90 10.54
C ALA A 69 15.24 -7.65 10.94
N TYR A 70 15.48 -7.27 12.20
CA TYR A 70 16.82 -6.96 12.68
C TYR A 70 17.80 -8.12 12.46
N GLY A 71 19.00 -7.78 11.94
CA GLY A 71 20.05 -8.73 11.64
C GLY A 71 19.81 -9.58 10.38
N SER A 72 18.70 -9.40 9.69
CA SER A 72 18.49 -10.02 8.37
C SER A 72 19.38 -9.32 7.34
N TYR A 73 20.37 -10.05 6.81
CA TYR A 73 21.32 -9.52 5.83
C TYR A 73 20.63 -8.86 4.62
N PHE A 74 19.55 -9.47 4.13
CA PHE A 74 18.80 -8.93 3.00
C PHE A 74 18.11 -7.61 3.35
N HIS A 75 17.42 -7.53 4.48
CA HIS A 75 16.70 -6.33 4.90
C HIS A 75 17.65 -5.19 5.22
N GLU A 76 18.75 -5.45 5.93
CA GLU A 76 19.76 -4.46 6.25
C GLU A 76 20.41 -3.87 4.98
N ARG A 77 20.81 -4.76 4.04
CA ARG A 77 21.38 -4.33 2.76
C ARG A 77 20.39 -3.52 1.91
N MET A 78 19.14 -3.95 1.87
CA MET A 78 18.10 -3.24 1.13
C MET A 78 17.83 -1.87 1.72
N THR A 79 17.73 -1.77 3.06
CA THR A 79 17.53 -0.51 3.78
C THR A 79 18.67 0.47 3.50
N GLU A 80 19.90 0.02 3.63
CA GLU A 80 21.07 0.84 3.34
C GLU A 80 21.11 1.32 1.88
N SER A 81 20.83 0.42 0.93
CA SER A 81 20.81 0.76 -0.49
C SER A 81 19.72 1.78 -0.83
N LEU A 82 18.54 1.64 -0.23
CA LEU A 82 17.44 2.60 -0.40
C LEU A 82 17.78 3.96 0.23
N ALA A 83 18.39 3.97 1.41
CA ALA A 83 18.82 5.20 2.06
C ALA A 83 19.86 5.96 1.22
N GLN A 84 20.85 5.27 0.69
CA GLN A 84 21.87 5.85 -0.19
C GLN A 84 21.27 6.40 -1.49
N ALA A 85 20.36 5.66 -2.11
CA ALA A 85 19.67 6.12 -3.33
C ALA A 85 18.78 7.35 -3.05
N ALA A 86 18.03 7.35 -1.96
CA ALA A 86 17.22 8.49 -1.56
C ALA A 86 18.06 9.72 -1.24
N TRP A 87 19.19 9.54 -0.57
CA TRP A 87 20.13 10.63 -0.26
C TRP A 87 20.75 11.23 -1.53
N SER A 88 21.15 10.39 -2.48
CA SER A 88 21.68 10.85 -3.76
C SER A 88 20.63 11.65 -4.55
N GLU A 89 19.38 11.18 -4.57
CA GLU A 89 18.28 11.88 -5.23
C GLU A 89 17.97 13.23 -4.55
N PHE A 90 18.00 13.26 -3.21
CA PHE A 90 17.85 14.50 -2.44
C PHE A 90 18.94 15.52 -2.79
N GLN A 91 20.21 15.11 -2.78
CA GLN A 91 21.33 15.99 -3.14
C GLN A 91 21.20 16.55 -4.57
N GLN A 92 20.70 15.73 -5.50
CA GLN A 92 20.49 16.18 -6.87
C GLN A 92 19.35 17.22 -6.95
N ILE A 93 18.24 17.00 -6.25
CA ILE A 93 17.14 17.99 -6.18
C ILE A 93 17.64 19.31 -5.60
N GLU A 94 18.41 19.26 -4.53
CA GLU A 94 18.99 20.47 -3.91
C GLU A 94 19.94 21.21 -4.85
N SER A 95 20.77 20.49 -5.61
CA SER A 95 21.68 21.10 -6.60
C SER A 95 20.96 21.81 -7.75
N GLU A 96 19.73 21.40 -8.06
CA GLU A 96 18.85 21.99 -9.08
C GLU A 96 18.04 23.20 -8.56
N GLY A 97 18.24 23.59 -7.30
CA GLY A 97 17.56 24.71 -6.64
C GLY A 97 16.46 24.30 -5.65
N GLY A 98 16.33 23.00 -5.36
CA GLY A 98 15.44 22.48 -4.36
C GLY A 98 13.96 22.80 -4.64
N LEU A 99 13.17 22.95 -3.58
CA LEU A 99 11.76 23.31 -3.69
C LEU A 99 11.54 24.77 -4.13
N SER A 100 12.58 25.61 -4.13
CA SER A 100 12.51 26.98 -4.64
C SER A 100 12.41 27.01 -6.17
N ASN A 101 12.89 25.97 -6.84
CA ASN A 101 12.79 25.78 -8.28
C ASN A 101 11.96 24.51 -8.60
N ILE A 102 10.64 24.65 -8.53
CA ILE A 102 9.72 23.51 -8.56
C ILE A 102 9.60 22.83 -9.94
N GLU A 103 9.98 23.51 -11.03
CA GLU A 103 9.75 22.98 -12.38
C GLU A 103 10.62 21.74 -12.72
N PRO A 104 11.94 21.71 -12.44
CA PRO A 104 12.74 20.50 -12.59
C PRO A 104 12.17 19.34 -11.76
N PHE A 105 11.75 19.60 -10.52
CA PHE A 105 11.16 18.59 -9.65
C PHE A 105 9.85 18.00 -10.22
N LYS A 106 8.96 18.84 -10.75
CA LYS A 106 7.74 18.38 -11.44
C LYS A 106 8.05 17.55 -12.69
N ALA A 107 9.05 17.93 -13.46
CA ALA A 107 9.49 17.19 -14.65
C ALA A 107 10.00 15.79 -14.27
N ARG A 108 10.78 15.68 -13.20
CA ARG A 108 11.28 14.40 -12.66
C ARG A 108 10.12 13.49 -12.23
N ILE A 109 9.15 14.02 -11.46
CA ILE A 109 7.97 13.24 -11.04
C ILE A 109 7.21 12.72 -12.25
N LYS A 110 6.96 13.55 -13.27
CA LYS A 110 6.28 13.14 -14.50
C LYS A 110 7.07 12.07 -15.26
N GLY A 111 8.39 12.23 -15.35
CA GLY A 111 9.27 11.23 -15.98
C GLY A 111 9.24 9.89 -15.24
N ALA A 112 9.36 9.90 -13.92
CA ALA A 112 9.29 8.70 -13.09
C ALA A 112 7.92 8.01 -13.19
N ALA A 113 6.82 8.77 -13.21
CA ALA A 113 5.47 8.23 -13.40
C ALA A 113 5.33 7.53 -14.75
N LYS A 114 5.80 8.15 -15.84
CA LYS A 114 5.79 7.54 -17.18
C LYS A 114 6.59 6.25 -17.24
N THR A 115 7.81 6.24 -16.70
CA THR A 115 8.65 5.03 -16.64
C THR A 115 7.98 3.91 -15.86
N ARG A 116 7.27 4.25 -14.76
CA ARG A 116 6.53 3.28 -13.96
C ARG A 116 5.34 2.70 -14.72
N GLU A 117 4.63 3.49 -15.50
CA GLU A 117 3.54 3.01 -16.37
C GLU A 117 4.05 2.08 -17.46
N GLU A 118 5.17 2.40 -18.09
CA GLU A 118 5.81 1.58 -19.13
C GLU A 118 6.37 0.25 -18.60
N LYS A 119 6.82 0.21 -17.35
CA LYS A 119 7.39 -0.96 -16.67
C LYS A 119 6.45 -1.54 -15.63
N ALA A 120 5.13 -1.32 -15.77
CA ALA A 120 4.16 -1.77 -14.78
C ALA A 120 4.28 -3.27 -14.52
N ASP A 121 4.55 -3.62 -13.26
CA ASP A 121 4.53 -5.00 -12.82
C ASP A 121 3.13 -5.60 -13.01
N PRO A 122 3.04 -6.89 -13.32
CA PRO A 122 1.75 -7.55 -13.45
C PRO A 122 0.97 -7.51 -12.13
N ILE A 123 -0.29 -7.07 -12.22
CA ILE A 123 -1.17 -6.88 -11.05
C ILE A 123 -2.29 -7.92 -11.10
N LEU A 124 -2.42 -8.70 -10.02
CA LEU A 124 -3.47 -9.69 -9.86
C LEU A 124 -4.86 -9.04 -9.94
N GLY A 125 -5.78 -9.66 -10.68
CA GLY A 125 -7.15 -9.14 -10.87
C GLY A 125 -7.24 -7.99 -11.87
N VAL A 126 -6.11 -7.50 -12.41
CA VAL A 126 -6.04 -6.43 -13.40
C VAL A 126 -5.41 -6.94 -14.69
N SER A 127 -4.09 -7.17 -14.71
CA SER A 127 -3.34 -7.72 -15.84
C SER A 127 -3.12 -9.23 -15.74
N LEU A 128 -3.06 -9.78 -14.51
CA LEU A 128 -3.04 -11.22 -14.25
C LEU A 128 -4.40 -11.67 -13.71
N HIS A 129 -4.95 -12.72 -14.31
CA HIS A 129 -6.21 -13.34 -13.90
C HIS A 129 -7.35 -12.32 -13.70
N PRO A 130 -7.66 -11.47 -14.70
CA PRO A 130 -8.72 -10.48 -14.58
C PRO A 130 -10.08 -11.16 -14.36
N LEU A 131 -10.93 -10.55 -13.54
CA LEU A 131 -12.30 -11.01 -13.37
C LEU A 131 -13.09 -10.90 -14.69
N LYS A 132 -13.97 -11.83 -14.95
CA LYS A 132 -14.94 -11.73 -16.06
C LYS A 132 -15.84 -10.50 -15.84
N LYS A 133 -16.19 -9.80 -16.92
CA LYS A 133 -16.92 -8.51 -16.88
C LYS A 133 -18.15 -8.49 -15.97
N ASP A 134 -18.87 -9.59 -15.84
CA ASP A 134 -20.10 -9.68 -15.03
C ASP A 134 -19.87 -9.72 -13.51
N SER A 135 -18.63 -9.90 -13.06
CA SER A 135 -18.28 -10.01 -11.63
C SER A 135 -17.64 -8.73 -11.06
N THR A 136 -17.48 -7.68 -11.86
CA THR A 136 -16.72 -6.47 -11.47
C THR A 136 -17.51 -5.47 -10.62
N ALA A 137 -18.84 -5.59 -10.56
CA ALA A 137 -19.66 -4.69 -9.75
C ALA A 137 -19.51 -5.04 -8.26
N TYR A 138 -18.84 -4.19 -7.50
CA TYR A 138 -18.87 -4.30 -6.05
C TYR A 138 -20.30 -4.16 -5.54
N ARG A 139 -20.78 -5.15 -4.83
CA ARG A 139 -22.02 -5.09 -4.06
C ARG A 139 -21.69 -5.25 -2.60
N GLU A 140 -22.07 -4.28 -1.78
CA GLU A 140 -21.90 -4.37 -0.35
C GLU A 140 -22.67 -5.57 0.22
N PRO A 141 -22.03 -6.45 1.01
CA PRO A 141 -22.75 -7.57 1.63
C PRO A 141 -23.84 -7.04 2.56
N LYS A 142 -25.05 -7.57 2.44
CA LYS A 142 -26.10 -7.31 3.41
C LYS A 142 -25.73 -8.00 4.72
N ILE A 143 -25.26 -7.24 5.69
CA ILE A 143 -24.98 -7.75 7.03
C ILE A 143 -26.34 -7.97 7.71
N ARG A 144 -26.72 -9.22 7.93
CA ARG A 144 -27.84 -9.53 8.82
C ARG A 144 -27.43 -9.08 10.22
N ARG A 145 -28.15 -8.10 10.77
CA ARG A 145 -28.05 -7.83 12.19
C ARG A 145 -28.57 -9.07 12.90
N ALA A 146 -27.78 -9.67 13.80
CA ALA A 146 -28.30 -10.67 14.71
C ALA A 146 -29.45 -10.01 15.47
N SER A 147 -30.64 -10.61 15.40
CA SER A 147 -31.74 -10.22 16.27
C SER A 147 -31.29 -10.55 17.70
N THR A 148 -31.08 -9.50 18.49
CA THR A 148 -30.92 -9.60 19.96
C THR A 148 -32.19 -10.16 20.56
#